data_0a5ca410f12f55e3309609a4765f566c
#
_entry.id   0a5ca410f12f55e3309609a4765f566c
#
_cell.length_a   1.000
_cell.length_b   1.000
_cell.length_c   1.000
_cell.angle_alpha   90.00
_cell.angle_beta   90.00
_cell.angle_gamma   90.00
#
_symmetry.space_group_name_H-M   'P 1'
#
loop_
_entity.id
_entity.type
_entity.pdbx_description
1 polymer ?
#
loop_
_entity_poly.entity_id
_entity_poly.type
_entity_poly.pdbx_seq_one_letter_code
_entity_poly.pdbx_strand_id
1 'polypeptide(L)'
;FKEERYGYITVFKFKARQFFLLKPSTYMNLSGKAVNFWLQKLSLDQKKLLVINDDISLPYGLLRIKGKGGDAGHNGLKSIEEKIGNKSYARLKFGVGKDFLKGGQSNYVLSQWNKIEQITLNEHIKKAANVILDFASIGLSETMNRHNNL
;
A
#
# COMPACT_ATOMS: atom_id res chain seq x y z
N PHE A 1 11.77 6.73 -10.75
CA PHE A 1 12.19 6.53 -9.36
C PHE A 1 13.68 6.77 -9.22
N LYS A 2 14.04 7.50 -8.18
CA LYS A 2 15.42 7.82 -7.84
C LYS A 2 15.75 7.21 -6.49
N GLU A 3 16.93 6.60 -6.37
CA GLU A 3 17.38 6.05 -5.09
C GLU A 3 17.69 7.19 -4.12
N GLU A 4 17.08 7.12 -2.96
CA GLU A 4 17.23 8.07 -1.87
C GLU A 4 17.35 7.32 -0.55
N ARG A 5 17.34 8.04 0.56
CA ARG A 5 17.45 7.42 1.88
C ARG A 5 16.24 6.53 2.17
N TYR A 6 16.48 5.28 2.53
CA TYR A 6 15.50 4.25 2.87
C TYR A 6 14.60 3.78 1.73
N GLY A 7 14.87 4.19 0.48
CA GLY A 7 14.03 3.70 -0.61
C GLY A 7 14.23 4.42 -1.92
N TYR A 8 13.32 4.14 -2.83
CA TYR A 8 13.26 4.79 -4.14
C TYR A 8 12.05 5.70 -4.15
N ILE A 9 12.24 6.95 -4.57
CA ILE A 9 11.17 7.94 -4.57
C ILE A 9 11.00 8.55 -5.95
N THR A 10 9.76 8.85 -6.32
CA THR A 10 9.44 9.66 -7.49
C THR A 10 8.35 10.65 -7.15
N VAL A 11 8.28 11.72 -7.94
CA VAL A 11 7.34 12.82 -7.74
C VAL A 11 6.64 13.10 -9.05
N PHE A 12 5.33 13.29 -9.01
CA PHE A 12 4.58 13.74 -10.19
C PHE A 12 3.37 14.58 -9.77
N LYS A 13 2.79 15.26 -10.73
CA LYS A 13 1.58 16.07 -10.52
C LYS A 13 0.42 15.50 -11.30
N PHE A 14 -0.75 15.48 -10.66
CA PHE A 14 -2.01 15.10 -11.28
C PHE A 14 -3.14 15.94 -10.68
N LYS A 15 -3.93 16.60 -11.54
CA LYS A 15 -5.02 17.49 -11.12
C LYS A 15 -4.59 18.51 -10.07
N ALA A 16 -3.46 19.20 -10.35
CA ALA A 16 -2.85 20.22 -9.49
C ALA A 16 -2.42 19.70 -8.10
N ARG A 17 -2.31 18.39 -7.91
CA ARG A 17 -1.81 17.78 -6.67
C ARG A 17 -0.48 17.11 -6.92
N GLN A 18 0.41 17.23 -5.95
CA GLN A 18 1.73 16.62 -6.02
C GLN A 18 1.72 15.29 -5.30
N PHE A 19 2.22 14.24 -5.97
CA PHE A 19 2.31 12.89 -5.44
C PHE A 19 3.77 12.52 -5.22
N PHE A 20 4.05 11.95 -4.07
CA PHE A 20 5.33 11.34 -3.75
C PHE A 20 5.11 9.83 -3.63
N LEU A 21 5.73 9.06 -4.50
CA LEU A 21 5.64 7.60 -4.44
C LEU A 21 6.94 7.06 -3.86
N LEU A 22 6.82 6.30 -2.78
CA LEU A 22 7.96 5.70 -2.09
C LEU A 22 7.90 4.18 -2.19
N LYS A 23 8.98 3.58 -2.66
CA LYS A 23 9.23 2.14 -2.55
C LYS A 23 10.34 1.95 -1.51
N PRO A 24 10.01 1.57 -0.27
CA PRO A 24 11.04 1.35 0.74
C PRO A 24 12.02 0.27 0.32
N SER A 25 13.32 0.50 0.60
CA SER A 25 14.37 -0.48 0.36
C SER A 25 14.82 -1.17 1.65
N THR A 26 14.16 -0.87 2.76
CA THR A 26 14.40 -1.53 4.04
C THR A 26 13.83 -2.94 4.03
N TYR A 27 14.25 -3.77 5.00
CA TYR A 27 13.50 -4.98 5.30
C TYR A 27 12.05 -4.62 5.67
N MET A 28 11.13 -5.55 5.43
CA MET A 28 9.71 -5.32 5.67
C MET A 28 9.42 -4.86 7.10
N ASN A 29 10.07 -5.45 8.09
CA ASN A 29 9.91 -5.09 9.50
C ASN A 29 10.52 -3.72 9.88
N LEU A 30 11.15 -3.03 8.92
CA LEU A 30 11.70 -1.69 9.09
C LEU A 30 10.99 -0.67 8.18
N SER A 31 9.87 -1.03 7.59
CA SER A 31 9.10 -0.14 6.70
C SER A 31 8.70 1.17 7.38
N GLY A 32 8.38 1.13 8.67
CA GLY A 32 8.01 2.31 9.44
C GLY A 32 9.12 3.36 9.52
N LYS A 33 10.36 2.91 9.51
CA LYS A 33 11.52 3.80 9.51
C LYS A 33 11.56 4.66 8.24
N ALA A 34 11.33 4.03 7.09
CA ALA A 34 11.27 4.72 5.81
C ALA A 34 10.08 5.69 5.74
N VAL A 35 8.90 5.22 6.12
CA VAL A 35 7.67 6.04 6.09
C VAL A 35 7.80 7.25 6.99
N ASN A 36 8.23 7.06 8.24
CA ASN A 36 8.37 8.15 9.20
C ASN A 36 9.40 9.18 8.72
N PHE A 37 10.54 8.73 8.21
CA PHE A 37 11.56 9.63 7.67
C PHE A 37 10.98 10.53 6.56
N TRP A 38 10.28 9.95 5.60
CA TRP A 38 9.78 10.70 4.46
C TRP A 38 8.60 11.60 4.79
N LEU A 39 7.72 11.20 5.71
CA LEU A 39 6.67 12.10 6.19
C LEU A 39 7.26 13.35 6.82
N GLN A 40 8.30 13.20 7.64
CA GLN A 40 8.96 14.33 8.28
C GLN A 40 9.72 15.19 7.26
N LYS A 41 10.49 14.57 6.38
CA LYS A 41 11.27 15.28 5.37
C LYS A 41 10.40 16.10 4.43
N LEU A 42 9.24 15.56 4.05
CA LEU A 42 8.31 16.23 3.14
C LEU A 42 7.30 17.11 3.87
N SER A 43 7.36 17.16 5.19
CA SER A 43 6.41 17.90 6.05
C SER A 43 4.96 17.54 5.74
N LEU A 44 4.69 16.25 5.57
CA LEU A 44 3.35 15.74 5.27
C LEU A 44 2.66 15.23 6.50
N ASP A 45 1.39 15.60 6.64
CA ASP A 45 0.51 15.06 7.66
C ASP A 45 0.15 13.60 7.34
N GLN A 46 -0.04 12.81 8.39
CA GLN A 46 -0.44 11.40 8.29
C GLN A 46 -1.72 11.19 7.49
N LYS A 47 -2.62 12.16 7.47
CA LYS A 47 -3.85 12.12 6.67
C LYS A 47 -3.59 12.04 5.17
N LYS A 48 -2.40 12.45 4.73
CA LYS A 48 -1.99 12.42 3.32
C LYS A 48 -1.20 11.15 2.98
N LEU A 49 -1.00 10.27 3.95
CA LEU A 49 -0.33 9.00 3.72
C LEU A 49 -1.33 7.95 3.23
N LEU A 50 -0.96 7.27 2.16
CA LEU A 50 -1.63 6.04 1.72
C LEU A 50 -0.59 4.95 1.64
N VAL A 51 -0.76 3.90 2.43
CA VAL A 51 0.10 2.72 2.40
C VAL A 51 -0.55 1.66 1.51
N ILE A 52 0.21 1.13 0.56
CA ILE A 52 -0.25 0.04 -0.30
C ILE A 52 0.43 -1.23 0.17
N ASN A 53 -0.35 -2.24 0.50
CA ASN A 53 0.19 -3.50 1.03
C ASN A 53 -0.59 -4.70 0.52
N ASP A 54 0.08 -5.85 0.52
CA ASP A 54 -0.53 -7.13 0.23
C ASP A 54 -1.44 -7.59 1.37
N ASP A 55 -2.49 -8.34 1.03
CA ASP A 55 -3.40 -8.90 2.01
C ASP A 55 -3.80 -10.32 1.59
N ILE A 56 -3.39 -11.31 2.39
CA ILE A 56 -3.70 -12.71 2.14
C ILE A 56 -5.15 -13.07 2.47
N SER A 57 -5.83 -12.23 3.24
CA SER A 57 -7.24 -12.47 3.61
C SER A 57 -8.21 -12.06 2.51
N LEU A 58 -7.75 -11.35 1.50
CA LEU A 58 -8.55 -10.93 0.35
C LEU A 58 -8.22 -11.80 -0.86
N PRO A 59 -9.25 -12.20 -1.65
CA PRO A 59 -9.01 -12.90 -2.89
C PRO A 59 -8.07 -12.13 -3.82
N TYR A 60 -7.35 -12.84 -4.67
CA TYR A 60 -6.44 -12.24 -5.64
C TYR A 60 -7.13 -11.14 -6.45
N GLY A 61 -6.50 -9.98 -6.49
CA GLY A 61 -6.96 -8.83 -7.29
C GLY A 61 -8.06 -8.00 -6.65
N LEU A 62 -8.64 -8.45 -5.53
CA LEU A 62 -9.61 -7.64 -4.81
C LEU A 62 -8.88 -6.49 -4.11
N LEU A 63 -9.39 -5.28 -4.29
CA LEU A 63 -8.84 -4.09 -3.66
C LEU A 63 -9.76 -3.62 -2.54
N ARG A 64 -9.17 -3.18 -1.44
CA ARG A 64 -9.92 -2.57 -0.35
C ARG A 64 -9.15 -1.41 0.25
N ILE A 65 -9.79 -0.26 0.34
CA ILE A 65 -9.18 0.90 0.98
C ILE A 65 -9.83 1.13 2.34
N LYS A 66 -9.01 1.33 3.37
CA LYS A 66 -9.46 1.58 4.75
C LYS A 66 -8.69 2.74 5.35
N GLY A 67 -9.34 3.46 6.26
CA GLY A 67 -8.74 4.61 6.96
C GLY A 67 -8.11 4.26 8.30
N LYS A 68 -8.40 3.08 8.84
CA LYS A 68 -7.86 2.63 10.12
C LYS A 68 -8.02 1.12 10.25
N GLY A 69 -7.41 0.53 11.25
CA GLY A 69 -7.55 -0.88 11.56
C GLY A 69 -6.25 -1.51 12.01
N GLY A 70 -6.31 -2.80 12.34
CA GLY A 70 -5.14 -3.57 12.73
C GLY A 70 -4.23 -3.91 11.56
N ASP A 71 -3.07 -4.46 11.86
CA ASP A 71 -2.07 -4.85 10.87
C ASP A 71 -2.32 -6.25 10.27
N ALA A 72 -3.22 -7.02 10.85
CA ALA A 72 -3.54 -8.40 10.44
C ALA A 72 -2.29 -9.29 10.34
N GLY A 73 -1.28 -9.03 11.14
CA GLY A 73 -0.02 -9.77 11.12
C GLY A 73 0.98 -9.32 10.07
N HIS A 74 0.67 -8.30 9.26
CA HIS A 74 1.58 -7.78 8.25
C HIS A 74 2.72 -7.01 8.92
N ASN A 75 3.95 -7.50 8.76
CA ASN A 75 5.12 -6.94 9.44
C ASN A 75 5.42 -5.49 9.05
N GLY A 76 5.17 -5.12 7.80
CA GLY A 76 5.32 -3.74 7.33
C GLY A 76 4.36 -2.79 8.03
N LEU A 77 3.08 -3.18 8.15
CA LEU A 77 2.09 -2.36 8.84
C LEU A 77 2.39 -2.24 10.32
N LYS A 78 2.82 -3.32 10.97
CA LYS A 78 3.27 -3.27 12.38
C LYS A 78 4.38 -2.24 12.57
N SER A 79 5.37 -2.26 11.70
CA SER A 79 6.50 -1.34 11.74
C SER A 79 6.05 0.11 11.57
N ILE A 80 5.16 0.37 10.60
CA ILE A 80 4.63 1.72 10.37
C ILE A 80 3.85 2.22 11.59
N GLU A 81 2.94 1.39 12.12
CA GLU A 81 2.12 1.75 13.28
C GLU A 81 2.99 2.05 14.52
N GLU A 82 4.04 1.29 14.72
CA GLU A 82 4.98 1.51 15.80
C GLU A 82 5.70 2.87 15.68
N LYS A 83 6.13 3.22 14.47
CA LYS A 83 6.89 4.46 14.23
C LYS A 83 6.03 5.71 14.23
N ILE A 84 4.83 5.66 13.66
CA ILE A 84 3.93 6.82 13.66
C ILE A 84 3.07 6.90 14.92
N GLY A 85 3.01 5.83 15.72
CA GLY A 85 2.39 5.82 17.04
C GLY A 85 0.88 5.55 17.06
N ASN A 86 0.26 5.22 15.92
CA ASN A 86 -1.17 4.92 15.87
C ASN A 86 -1.54 4.13 14.61
N LYS A 87 -2.82 3.75 14.49
CA LYS A 87 -3.36 2.94 13.39
C LYS A 87 -4.26 3.74 12.45
N SER A 88 -4.34 5.07 12.61
CA SER A 88 -5.24 5.94 11.86
C SER A 88 -4.55 6.52 10.63
N TYR A 89 -4.23 5.68 9.67
CA TYR A 89 -3.71 6.06 8.37
C TYR A 89 -4.42 5.26 7.28
N ALA A 90 -4.53 5.82 6.08
CA ALA A 90 -5.18 5.15 4.96
C ALA A 90 -4.29 4.01 4.44
N ARG A 91 -4.91 2.89 4.10
CA ARG A 91 -4.24 1.75 3.48
C ARG A 91 -5.07 1.19 2.34
N LEU A 92 -4.41 0.94 1.23
CA LEU A 92 -4.96 0.23 0.10
C LEU A 92 -4.45 -1.21 0.15
N LYS A 93 -5.35 -2.13 0.40
CA LYS A 93 -5.05 -3.55 0.49
C LYS A 93 -5.23 -4.20 -0.87
N PHE A 94 -4.18 -4.84 -1.36
CA PHE A 94 -4.21 -5.61 -2.60
C PHE A 94 -4.30 -7.09 -2.25
N GLY A 95 -5.41 -7.72 -2.59
CA GLY A 95 -5.63 -9.13 -2.30
C GLY A 95 -4.68 -10.02 -3.08
N VAL A 96 -3.99 -10.91 -2.38
CA VAL A 96 -3.10 -11.90 -2.99
C VAL A 96 -3.59 -13.32 -2.75
N GLY A 97 -4.67 -13.51 -1.97
CA GLY A 97 -5.27 -14.80 -1.69
C GLY A 97 -4.52 -15.59 -0.63
N LYS A 98 -5.06 -16.77 -0.32
CA LYS A 98 -4.54 -17.64 0.75
C LYS A 98 -3.94 -18.95 0.25
N ASP A 99 -3.68 -19.05 -1.03
CA ASP A 99 -3.23 -20.29 -1.65
C ASP A 99 -1.73 -20.52 -1.46
N PHE A 100 -1.30 -20.72 -0.21
CA PHE A 100 0.09 -20.87 0.17
C PHE A 100 0.37 -22.24 0.84
N LEU A 101 -0.15 -23.32 0.25
CA LEU A 101 -0.20 -24.62 0.90
C LEU A 101 1.14 -25.30 1.16
N LYS A 102 2.19 -25.00 0.40
CA LYS A 102 3.45 -25.77 0.48
C LYS A 102 4.65 -25.03 1.04
N GLY A 103 4.66 -23.78 1.19
CA GLY A 103 5.82 -23.03 1.64
C GLY A 103 5.54 -22.14 2.83
N GLY A 104 4.31 -22.20 3.34
CA GLY A 104 3.85 -21.28 4.35
C GLY A 104 3.58 -19.89 3.81
N GLN A 105 3.03 -19.04 4.65
CA GLN A 105 2.58 -17.70 4.28
C GLN A 105 3.71 -16.81 3.74
N SER A 106 4.88 -16.86 4.37
CA SER A 106 6.00 -16.02 3.98
C SER A 106 6.49 -16.34 2.56
N ASN A 107 6.63 -17.62 2.25
CA ASN A 107 7.05 -18.04 0.91
C ASN A 107 6.00 -17.69 -0.15
N TYR A 108 4.72 -17.78 0.19
CA TYR A 108 3.64 -17.42 -0.73
C TYR A 108 3.68 -15.95 -1.11
N VAL A 109 3.74 -15.04 -0.13
CA VAL A 109 3.73 -13.59 -0.42
C VAL A 109 5.00 -13.11 -1.13
N LEU A 110 6.11 -13.83 -0.97
CA LEU A 110 7.39 -13.51 -1.64
C LEU A 110 7.54 -14.22 -2.98
N SER A 111 6.61 -15.10 -3.35
CA SER A 111 6.68 -15.83 -4.62
C SER A 111 6.26 -14.95 -5.81
N GLN A 112 6.59 -15.42 -7.00
CA GLN A 112 6.16 -14.77 -8.22
C GLN A 112 4.69 -15.11 -8.54
N TRP A 113 4.02 -14.23 -9.29
CA TRP A 113 2.67 -14.47 -9.78
C TRP A 113 2.65 -15.66 -10.76
N ASN A 114 1.63 -16.52 -10.68
CA ASN A 114 1.43 -17.58 -11.67
C ASN A 114 0.93 -16.97 -12.98
N LYS A 115 0.83 -17.80 -14.04
CA LYS A 115 0.45 -17.32 -15.39
C LYS A 115 -0.93 -16.67 -15.44
N ILE A 116 -1.91 -17.24 -14.76
CA ILE A 116 -3.29 -16.72 -14.74
C ILE A 116 -3.30 -15.36 -14.04
N GLU A 117 -2.59 -15.26 -12.92
CA GLU A 117 -2.46 -14.00 -12.17
C GLU A 117 -1.77 -12.93 -13.02
N GLN A 118 -0.71 -13.28 -13.75
CA GLN A 118 0.00 -12.34 -14.61
C GLN A 118 -0.87 -11.79 -15.75
N ILE A 119 -1.78 -12.60 -16.31
CA ILE A 119 -2.68 -12.16 -17.37
C ILE A 119 -3.60 -11.04 -16.90
N THR A 120 -4.10 -11.14 -15.67
CA THR A 120 -5.06 -10.17 -15.11
C THR A 120 -4.39 -9.08 -14.27
N LEU A 121 -3.11 -9.21 -13.96
CA LEU A 121 -2.41 -8.32 -13.06
C LEU A 121 -2.45 -6.86 -13.51
N ASN A 122 -2.26 -6.59 -14.80
CA ASN A 122 -2.29 -5.25 -15.34
C ASN A 122 -3.63 -4.55 -15.11
N GLU A 123 -4.74 -5.28 -15.21
CA GLU A 123 -6.06 -4.72 -14.93
C GLU A 123 -6.21 -4.36 -13.46
N HIS A 124 -5.72 -5.21 -12.56
CA HIS A 124 -5.75 -4.95 -11.12
C HIS A 124 -4.86 -3.76 -10.75
N ILE A 125 -3.71 -3.63 -11.40
CA ILE A 125 -2.82 -2.48 -11.20
C ILE A 125 -3.50 -1.19 -11.65
N LYS A 126 -4.19 -1.19 -12.78
CA LYS A 126 -4.93 -0.01 -13.26
C LYS A 126 -6.01 0.40 -12.27
N LYS A 127 -6.75 -0.55 -11.72
CA LYS A 127 -7.75 -0.27 -10.69
C LYS A 127 -7.11 0.33 -9.45
N ALA A 128 -5.99 -0.23 -9.00
CA ALA A 128 -5.25 0.30 -7.86
C ALA A 128 -4.76 1.73 -8.12
N ALA A 129 -4.25 2.01 -9.31
CA ALA A 129 -3.82 3.36 -9.69
C ALA A 129 -4.98 4.35 -9.60
N ASN A 130 -6.18 3.97 -10.05
CA ASN A 130 -7.37 4.82 -9.94
C ASN A 130 -7.73 5.11 -8.48
N VAL A 131 -7.61 4.13 -7.60
CA VAL A 131 -7.82 4.33 -6.16
C VAL A 131 -6.84 5.35 -5.59
N ILE A 132 -5.57 5.23 -5.96
CA ILE A 132 -4.52 6.15 -5.51
C ILE A 132 -4.83 7.59 -5.95
N LEU A 133 -5.18 7.78 -7.23
CA LEU A 133 -5.52 9.09 -7.77
C LEU A 133 -6.77 9.68 -7.11
N ASP A 134 -7.79 8.87 -6.88
CA ASP A 134 -9.01 9.30 -6.22
C ASP A 134 -8.76 9.66 -4.75
N PHE A 135 -7.94 8.90 -4.05
CA PHE A 135 -7.60 9.22 -2.66
C PHE A 135 -7.09 10.66 -2.52
N ALA A 136 -6.20 11.08 -3.39
CA ALA A 136 -5.67 12.45 -3.35
C ALA A 136 -6.66 13.49 -3.86
N SER A 137 -7.52 13.14 -4.81
CA SER A 137 -8.41 14.08 -5.49
C SER A 137 -9.73 14.31 -4.76
N ILE A 138 -10.35 13.24 -4.23
CA ILE A 138 -11.67 13.30 -3.61
C ILE A 138 -11.69 12.88 -2.14
N GLY A 139 -10.55 12.46 -1.59
CA GLY A 139 -10.40 12.09 -0.19
C GLY A 139 -10.77 10.65 0.13
N LEU A 140 -10.47 10.24 1.35
CA LEU A 140 -10.63 8.86 1.80
C LEU A 140 -12.08 8.38 1.75
N SER A 141 -13.01 9.16 2.31
CA SER A 141 -14.41 8.75 2.44
C SER A 141 -15.04 8.45 1.08
N GLU A 142 -14.93 9.38 0.13
CA GLU A 142 -15.47 9.19 -1.21
C GLU A 142 -14.75 8.08 -1.97
N THR A 143 -13.46 7.93 -1.78
CA THR A 143 -12.69 6.85 -2.39
C THR A 143 -13.18 5.50 -1.86
N MET A 144 -13.42 5.38 -0.57
CA MET A 144 -14.00 4.16 0.01
C MET A 144 -15.37 3.84 -0.57
N ASN A 145 -16.24 4.85 -0.69
CA ASN A 145 -17.56 4.66 -1.27
C ASN A 145 -17.49 4.19 -2.72
N ARG A 146 -16.59 4.75 -3.49
CA ARG A 146 -16.45 4.47 -4.91
C ARG A 146 -15.83 3.10 -5.20
N HIS A 147 -14.88 2.66 -4.38
CA HIS A 147 -14.06 1.49 -4.69
C HIS A 147 -14.32 0.26 -3.82
N ASN A 148 -14.88 0.41 -2.62
CA ASN A 148 -15.12 -0.74 -1.74
C ASN A 148 -16.42 -1.49 -2.00
N ASN A 149 -17.32 -0.93 -2.79
CA ASN A 149 -18.66 -1.51 -3.06
C ASN A 149 -18.65 -2.36 -4.33
N LEU A 150 -17.72 -3.23 -4.46
CA LEU A 150 -17.62 -4.14 -5.61
C LEU A 150 -17.99 -5.55 -5.21
#